data_2b1b70a2153d06a6bf7e1de55ca9e837
#
_entry.id   2b1b70a2153d06a6bf7e1de55ca9e837
#
_cell.length_a   1.000
_cell.length_b   1.000
_cell.length_c   1.000
_cell.angle_alpha   90.00
_cell.angle_beta   90.00
_cell.angle_gamma   90.00
#
_symmetry.space_group_name_H-M   'P 1'
#
loop_
_entity.id
_entity.type
_entity.pdbx_description
1 polymer ?
#
loop_
_entity_poly.entity_id
_entity_poly.type
_entity_poly.pdbx_seq_one_letter_code
_entity_poly.pdbx_strand_id
1 'polypeptide(L)'
;MHCAEPSNDGLVYVCDRGADRIQVFRPDGTFVKEGQVMPQTLGSGSTWDISFSPDEDQEFIYLADGSNMQVHILERESLEHLYSFGDGGRMPGLFFGTHSIATDSDGNIYTTETYEGKRTQKFVFQGMTSLSQIRDGAPWPSSSRL
;
A
#
# COMPACT_ATOMS: atom_id res chain seq x y z
N MET A 1 2.68 0.72 16.59
CA MET A 1 2.95 1.74 15.54
C MET A 1 4.11 1.27 14.69
N HIS A 2 4.06 1.46 13.36
CA HIS A 2 5.11 0.96 12.47
C HIS A 2 5.61 2.01 11.46
N CYS A 3 4.73 2.84 10.93
CA CYS A 3 5.09 3.97 10.08
C CYS A 3 4.47 5.28 10.58
N ALA A 4 5.00 6.41 10.12
CA ALA A 4 4.41 7.74 10.30
C ALA A 4 4.81 8.62 9.10
N GLU A 5 3.84 8.95 8.23
CA GLU A 5 4.07 9.64 6.96
C GLU A 5 3.28 10.96 6.93
N PRO A 6 3.94 12.11 6.74
CA PRO A 6 3.28 13.38 6.54
C PRO A 6 2.72 13.50 5.12
N SER A 7 1.53 14.05 4.98
CA SER A 7 0.90 14.37 3.70
C SER A 7 1.08 15.86 3.31
N ASN A 8 0.84 16.18 2.04
CA ASN A 8 0.99 17.54 1.51
C ASN A 8 0.07 18.56 2.18
N ASP A 9 -1.10 18.13 2.65
CA ASP A 9 -2.06 18.97 3.39
C ASP A 9 -1.74 19.10 4.90
N GLY A 10 -0.58 18.60 5.33
CA GLY A 10 -0.06 18.76 6.68
C GLY A 10 -0.64 17.80 7.71
N LEU A 11 -1.30 16.73 7.30
CA LEU A 11 -1.71 15.66 8.20
C LEU A 11 -0.60 14.62 8.37
N VAL A 12 -0.69 13.81 9.41
CA VAL A 12 0.24 12.71 9.69
C VAL A 12 -0.53 11.40 9.73
N TYR A 13 -0.18 10.49 8.84
CA TYR A 13 -0.77 9.16 8.73
C TYR A 13 0.12 8.15 9.47
N VAL A 14 -0.46 7.40 10.39
CA VAL A 14 0.25 6.48 11.28
C VAL A 14 -0.22 5.05 11.05
N CYS A 15 0.71 4.16 10.75
CA CYS A 15 0.43 2.72 10.65
C CYS A 15 0.37 2.10 12.06
N ASP A 16 -0.81 1.80 12.56
CA ASP A 16 -1.00 1.00 13.76
C ASP A 16 -1.14 -0.48 13.38
N ARG A 17 0.01 -1.07 13.03
CA ARG A 17 0.13 -2.39 12.41
C ARG A 17 -0.61 -3.48 13.17
N GLY A 18 -0.38 -3.57 14.49
CA GLY A 18 -0.99 -4.62 15.31
C GLY A 18 -2.49 -4.47 15.52
N ALA A 19 -3.07 -3.32 15.16
CA ALA A 19 -4.50 -3.06 15.20
C ALA A 19 -5.15 -3.00 13.80
N ASP A 20 -4.40 -3.35 12.75
CA ASP A 20 -4.88 -3.40 11.36
C ASP A 20 -5.49 -2.08 10.88
N ARG A 21 -4.91 -0.93 11.27
CA ARG A 21 -5.50 0.38 10.95
C ARG A 21 -4.48 1.44 10.59
N ILE A 22 -4.94 2.43 9.84
CA ILE A 22 -4.30 3.73 9.68
C ILE A 22 -5.01 4.73 10.58
N GLN A 23 -4.26 5.51 11.35
CA GLN A 23 -4.77 6.64 12.10
C GLN A 23 -4.21 7.94 11.54
N VAL A 24 -5.03 8.97 11.48
CA VAL A 24 -4.65 10.28 10.93
C VAL A 24 -4.73 11.32 12.03
N PHE A 25 -3.67 12.10 12.12
CA PHE A 25 -3.51 13.15 13.15
C PHE A 25 -3.11 14.48 12.53
N ARG A 26 -3.39 15.56 13.25
CA ARG A 26 -2.72 16.86 13.04
C ARG A 26 -1.32 16.82 13.63
N PRO A 27 -0.40 17.71 13.21
CA PRO A 27 0.96 17.77 13.77
C PRO A 27 1.02 18.03 15.27
N ASP A 28 -0.02 18.61 15.85
CA ASP A 28 -0.15 18.84 17.30
C ASP A 28 -0.62 17.60 18.09
N GLY A 29 -0.83 16.47 17.39
CA GLY A 29 -1.32 15.22 17.96
C GLY A 29 -2.85 15.09 18.03
N THR A 30 -3.60 16.08 17.54
CA THR A 30 -5.06 15.99 17.50
C THR A 30 -5.50 14.89 16.52
N PHE A 31 -6.28 13.92 17.02
CA PHE A 31 -6.85 12.85 16.19
C PHE A 31 -7.86 13.42 15.18
N VAL A 32 -7.80 12.91 13.94
CA VAL A 32 -8.70 13.32 12.84
C VAL A 32 -9.66 12.18 12.47
N LYS A 33 -9.12 11.05 12.06
CA LYS A 33 -9.89 9.88 11.59
C LYS A 33 -9.04 8.61 11.66
N GLU A 34 -9.68 7.46 11.48
CA GLU A 34 -9.00 6.19 11.28
C GLU A 34 -9.76 5.30 10.30
N GLY A 35 -9.07 4.34 9.69
CA GLY A 35 -9.63 3.32 8.83
C GLY A 35 -8.93 1.99 9.03
N GLN A 36 -9.71 0.91 9.04
CA GLN A 36 -9.18 -0.46 9.12
C GLN A 36 -8.79 -0.99 7.74
N VAL A 37 -7.69 -1.74 7.70
CA VAL A 37 -7.19 -2.40 6.50
C VAL A 37 -6.99 -3.87 6.82
N MET A 38 -7.71 -4.75 6.12
CA MET A 38 -7.67 -6.20 6.35
C MET A 38 -7.80 -6.56 7.85
N PRO A 39 -8.90 -6.16 8.51
CA PRO A 39 -9.08 -6.40 9.94
C PRO A 39 -9.03 -7.90 10.25
N GLN A 40 -8.52 -8.25 11.43
CA GLN A 40 -8.30 -9.61 11.89
C GLN A 40 -7.12 -10.32 11.19
N THR A 41 -6.18 -9.57 10.62
CA THR A 41 -4.93 -10.14 10.12
C THR A 41 -4.15 -10.77 11.27
N LEU A 42 -3.78 -12.04 11.08
CA LEU A 42 -3.05 -12.78 12.12
C LEU A 42 -1.56 -12.37 12.17
N GLY A 43 -0.94 -12.60 13.30
CA GLY A 43 0.49 -12.38 13.49
C GLY A 43 0.84 -10.92 13.73
N SER A 44 1.50 -10.29 12.77
CA SER A 44 2.02 -8.91 12.94
C SER A 44 1.04 -7.81 12.55
N GLY A 45 -0.13 -8.15 12.02
CA GLY A 45 -1.11 -7.20 11.49
C GLY A 45 -0.79 -6.72 10.07
N SER A 46 -1.68 -5.92 9.47
CA SER A 46 -1.69 -5.61 8.04
C SER A 46 -0.97 -4.32 7.65
N THR A 47 -1.00 -3.27 8.47
CA THR A 47 -0.52 -1.94 8.08
C THR A 47 0.96 -1.75 8.37
N TRP A 48 1.82 -2.18 7.43
CA TRP A 48 3.28 -2.15 7.65
C TRP A 48 3.89 -0.81 7.28
N ASP A 49 3.62 -0.32 6.08
CA ASP A 49 4.17 0.94 5.58
C ASP A 49 3.26 1.54 4.52
N ILE A 50 3.32 2.86 4.33
CA ILE A 50 2.51 3.55 3.34
C ILE A 50 3.34 4.52 2.51
N SER A 51 2.87 4.77 1.28
CA SER A 51 3.31 5.87 0.43
C SER A 51 2.09 6.48 -0.25
N PHE A 52 2.15 7.77 -0.53
CA PHE A 52 1.07 8.47 -1.23
C PHE A 52 1.28 8.46 -2.74
N SER A 53 0.20 8.58 -3.50
CA SER A 53 0.28 8.88 -4.93
C SER A 53 0.95 10.24 -5.15
N PRO A 54 1.65 10.45 -6.29
CA PRO A 54 2.47 11.64 -6.51
C PRO A 54 1.69 12.87 -6.99
N ASP A 55 0.37 12.74 -7.20
CA ASP A 55 -0.49 13.86 -7.54
C ASP A 55 -0.55 14.90 -6.40
N GLU A 56 -0.93 16.14 -6.72
CA GLU A 56 -0.94 17.24 -5.76
C GLU A 56 -1.82 16.96 -4.54
N ASP A 57 -2.97 16.32 -4.77
CA ASP A 57 -3.94 15.98 -3.72
C ASP A 57 -3.60 14.67 -3.00
N GLN A 58 -2.62 13.91 -3.49
CA GLN A 58 -2.27 12.58 -2.95
C GLN A 58 -3.51 11.70 -2.80
N GLU A 59 -4.25 11.56 -3.90
CA GLU A 59 -5.58 10.92 -3.93
C GLU A 59 -5.59 9.50 -3.37
N PHE A 60 -4.46 8.78 -3.54
CA PHE A 60 -4.34 7.38 -3.11
C PHE A 60 -3.25 7.17 -2.06
N ILE A 61 -3.49 6.17 -1.21
CA ILE A 61 -2.49 5.56 -0.33
C ILE A 61 -2.16 4.18 -0.88
N TYR A 62 -0.88 3.91 -1.05
CA TYR A 62 -0.36 2.56 -1.30
C TYR A 62 0.19 2.00 0.01
N LEU A 63 -0.33 0.86 0.44
CA LEU A 63 0.00 0.26 1.73
C LEU A 63 0.68 -1.10 1.52
N ALA A 64 1.86 -1.26 2.08
CA ALA A 64 2.53 -2.55 2.15
C ALA A 64 1.95 -3.40 3.28
N ASP A 65 1.50 -4.61 2.95
CA ASP A 65 1.02 -5.60 3.91
C ASP A 65 1.93 -6.83 3.88
N GLY A 66 2.86 -6.88 4.81
CA GLY A 66 3.83 -7.97 4.90
C GLY A 66 3.22 -9.27 5.40
N SER A 67 2.14 -9.21 6.16
CA SER A 67 1.46 -10.40 6.71
C SER A 67 0.63 -11.12 5.66
N ASN A 68 -0.14 -10.38 4.86
CA ASN A 68 -0.97 -10.94 3.79
C ASN A 68 -0.23 -10.97 2.44
N MET A 69 1.02 -10.47 2.39
CA MET A 69 1.87 -10.48 1.19
C MET A 69 1.23 -9.76 0.00
N GLN A 70 0.69 -8.56 0.26
CA GLN A 70 -0.02 -7.74 -0.70
C GLN A 70 0.39 -6.26 -0.61
N VAL A 71 0.05 -5.53 -1.65
CA VAL A 71 -0.04 -4.07 -1.62
C VAL A 71 -1.50 -3.68 -1.78
N HIS A 72 -2.00 -2.86 -0.87
CA HIS A 72 -3.37 -2.34 -0.89
C HIS A 72 -3.38 -0.91 -1.44
N ILE A 73 -4.40 -0.57 -2.18
CA ILE A 73 -4.68 0.78 -2.67
C ILE A 73 -5.94 1.27 -1.95
N LEU A 74 -5.81 2.40 -1.25
CA LEU A 74 -6.91 3.04 -0.55
C LEU A 74 -7.15 4.43 -1.12
N GLU A 75 -8.40 4.89 -1.08
CA GLU A 75 -8.70 6.31 -1.23
C GLU A 75 -8.24 7.06 0.01
N ARG A 76 -7.44 8.11 -0.14
CA ARG A 76 -6.84 8.80 1.01
C ARG A 76 -7.86 9.54 1.87
N GLU A 77 -8.87 10.16 1.25
CA GLU A 77 -9.85 10.96 1.98
C GLU A 77 -10.73 10.10 2.89
N SER A 78 -11.28 9.01 2.38
CA SER A 78 -12.19 8.12 3.14
C SER A 78 -11.47 7.02 3.90
N LEU A 79 -10.23 6.68 3.53
CA LEU A 79 -9.47 5.47 3.90
C LEU A 79 -10.17 4.18 3.40
N GLU A 80 -11.04 4.29 2.40
CA GLU A 80 -11.71 3.14 1.80
C GLU A 80 -10.71 2.28 1.00
N HIS A 81 -10.75 0.98 1.23
CA HIS A 81 -9.97 0.02 0.46
C HIS A 81 -10.58 -0.13 -0.94
N LEU A 82 -9.79 0.18 -1.97
CA LEU A 82 -10.21 0.12 -3.38
C LEU A 82 -9.78 -1.16 -4.08
N TYR A 83 -8.52 -1.56 -3.89
CA TYR A 83 -7.92 -2.67 -4.62
C TYR A 83 -6.71 -3.25 -3.89
N SER A 84 -6.36 -4.50 -4.20
CA SER A 84 -5.11 -5.12 -3.76
C SER A 84 -4.45 -5.86 -4.90
N PHE A 85 -3.12 -5.91 -4.89
CA PHE A 85 -2.36 -6.73 -5.81
C PHE A 85 -1.23 -7.47 -5.10
N GLY A 86 -0.76 -8.54 -5.74
CA GLY A 86 0.24 -9.45 -5.18
C GLY A 86 -0.37 -10.63 -4.45
N ASP A 87 0.47 -11.58 -4.13
CA ASP A 87 0.17 -12.78 -3.36
C ASP A 87 1.47 -13.35 -2.82
N GLY A 88 1.40 -14.36 -1.95
CA GLY A 88 2.58 -15.02 -1.37
C GLY A 88 3.44 -15.73 -2.42
N GLY A 89 4.72 -15.40 -2.49
CA GLY A 89 5.66 -16.07 -3.38
C GLY A 89 6.93 -15.31 -3.69
N ARG A 90 7.77 -15.89 -4.55
CA ARG A 90 9.09 -15.35 -4.90
C ARG A 90 9.22 -14.94 -6.37
N MET A 91 8.22 -15.16 -7.18
CA MET A 91 8.23 -14.69 -8.57
C MET A 91 8.00 -13.16 -8.63
N PRO A 92 8.42 -12.48 -9.70
CA PRO A 92 8.07 -11.07 -9.90
C PRO A 92 6.57 -10.85 -9.78
N GLY A 93 6.17 -9.81 -9.03
CA GLY A 93 4.77 -9.51 -8.74
C GLY A 93 4.18 -10.27 -7.54
N LEU A 94 4.86 -11.27 -7.01
CA LEU A 94 4.52 -11.92 -5.74
C LEU A 94 5.41 -11.38 -4.62
N PHE A 95 4.99 -11.53 -3.36
CA PHE A 95 5.67 -10.97 -2.21
C PHE A 95 6.05 -12.03 -1.18
N PHE A 96 7.10 -11.75 -0.42
CA PHE A 96 7.49 -12.51 0.75
C PHE A 96 7.90 -11.55 1.87
N GLY A 97 6.93 -11.09 2.65
CA GLY A 97 7.14 -10.13 3.72
C GLY A 97 7.46 -8.73 3.22
N THR A 98 6.58 -8.17 2.38
CA THR A 98 6.64 -6.78 1.94
C THR A 98 6.68 -5.87 3.14
N HIS A 99 7.74 -5.05 3.25
CA HIS A 99 8.02 -4.29 4.46
C HIS A 99 7.88 -2.79 4.28
N SER A 100 8.53 -2.23 3.28
CA SER A 100 8.46 -0.80 2.99
C SER A 100 8.01 -0.56 1.56
N ILE A 101 7.41 0.61 1.35
CA ILE A 101 6.87 1.05 0.07
C ILE A 101 7.21 2.51 -0.19
N ALA A 102 7.48 2.85 -1.44
CA ALA A 102 7.72 4.22 -1.87
C ALA A 102 7.17 4.44 -3.27
N THR A 103 6.87 5.68 -3.62
CA THR A 103 6.44 6.10 -4.96
C THR A 103 7.41 7.13 -5.53
N ASP A 104 7.60 7.13 -6.84
CA ASP A 104 8.29 8.22 -7.54
C ASP A 104 7.29 9.19 -8.20
N SER A 105 7.80 10.28 -8.77
CA SER A 105 7.00 11.30 -9.44
C SER A 105 6.26 10.81 -10.69
N ASP A 106 6.65 9.69 -11.26
CA ASP A 106 5.99 9.05 -12.40
C ASP A 106 4.87 8.09 -11.97
N GLY A 107 4.64 7.92 -10.66
CA GLY A 107 3.64 7.02 -10.10
C GLY A 107 4.09 5.56 -9.98
N ASN A 108 5.37 5.28 -10.23
CA ASN A 108 5.88 3.92 -10.02
C ASN A 108 5.96 3.59 -8.53
N ILE A 109 5.63 2.36 -8.18
CA ILE A 109 5.70 1.85 -6.81
C ILE A 109 6.97 1.01 -6.65
N TYR A 110 7.67 1.23 -5.55
CA TYR A 110 8.83 0.45 -5.14
C TYR A 110 8.51 -0.24 -3.81
N THR A 111 8.77 -1.54 -3.73
CA THR A 111 8.61 -2.30 -2.48
C THR A 111 9.93 -2.93 -2.08
N THR A 112 10.16 -3.02 -0.77
CA THR A 112 11.25 -3.82 -0.22
C THR A 112 10.67 -4.96 0.61
N GLU A 113 11.37 -6.09 0.61
CA GLU A 113 10.95 -7.28 1.35
C GLU A 113 11.95 -7.60 2.45
N THR A 114 11.43 -7.96 3.61
CA THR A 114 12.20 -8.39 4.78
C THR A 114 12.27 -9.92 4.86
N TYR A 115 12.85 -10.44 5.95
CA TYR A 115 13.05 -11.88 6.18
C TYR A 115 13.73 -12.55 5.00
N GLU A 116 13.15 -13.62 4.49
CA GLU A 116 13.68 -14.39 3.36
C GLU A 116 13.33 -13.82 1.97
N GLY A 117 12.52 -12.77 1.91
CA GLY A 117 12.23 -12.04 0.66
C GLY A 117 13.49 -11.42 0.07
N LYS A 118 14.19 -10.60 0.84
CA LYS A 118 15.51 -10.02 0.54
C LYS A 118 15.62 -9.41 -0.85
N ARG A 119 14.59 -8.70 -1.31
CA ARG A 119 14.59 -8.07 -2.63
C ARG A 119 13.86 -6.73 -2.62
N THR A 120 14.05 -5.98 -3.69
CA THR A 120 13.27 -4.80 -4.05
C THR A 120 12.56 -5.09 -5.37
N GLN A 121 11.32 -4.66 -5.50
CA GLN A 121 10.56 -4.71 -6.75
C GLN A 121 10.14 -3.31 -7.15
N LYS A 122 10.09 -3.05 -8.47
CA LYS A 122 9.49 -1.86 -9.08
C LYS A 122 8.26 -2.27 -9.86
N PHE A 123 7.14 -1.60 -9.59
CA PHE A 123 5.90 -1.72 -10.35
C PHE A 123 5.71 -0.44 -11.16
N VAL A 124 5.71 -0.58 -12.48
CA VAL A 124 5.62 0.57 -13.40
C VAL A 124 4.16 0.97 -13.57
N PHE A 125 3.87 2.25 -13.31
CA PHE A 125 2.55 2.81 -13.50
C PHE A 125 2.13 2.75 -14.98
N GLN A 126 0.95 2.23 -15.27
CA GLN A 126 0.43 2.06 -16.62
C GLN A 126 -0.77 2.96 -16.93
N GLY A 127 -1.19 3.76 -15.96
CA GLY A 127 -2.36 4.62 -16.06
C GLY A 127 -3.48 4.20 -15.12
N MET A 128 -4.52 5.05 -15.07
CA MET A 128 -5.71 4.84 -14.26
C MET A 128 -6.75 4.03 -15.02
N THR A 129 -7.51 3.22 -14.29
CA THR A 129 -8.68 2.50 -14.82
C THR A 129 -9.80 2.50 -13.79
N SER A 130 -11.03 2.30 -14.21
CA SER A 130 -12.15 2.17 -13.28
C SER A 130 -12.14 0.80 -12.60
N LEU A 131 -12.58 0.73 -11.34
CA LEU A 131 -12.68 -0.53 -10.59
C LEU A 131 -13.54 -1.58 -11.33
N SER A 132 -14.58 -1.14 -12.06
CA SER A 132 -15.43 -2.02 -12.85
C SER A 132 -14.71 -2.69 -14.06
N GLN A 133 -13.56 -2.16 -14.45
CA GLN A 133 -12.72 -2.72 -15.51
C GLN A 133 -11.62 -3.65 -15.00
N ILE A 134 -11.41 -3.65 -13.69
CA ILE A 134 -10.51 -4.59 -13.05
C ILE A 134 -11.26 -5.93 -12.95
N ARG A 135 -10.84 -6.90 -13.76
CA ARG A 135 -11.38 -8.26 -13.67
C ARG A 135 -10.82 -8.95 -12.43
N ASP A 136 -11.64 -9.75 -11.79
CA ASP A 136 -11.21 -10.61 -10.68
C ASP A 136 -9.99 -11.46 -11.09
N GLY A 137 -8.92 -11.26 -10.37
CA GLY A 137 -7.60 -11.76 -10.72
C GLY A 137 -6.84 -10.77 -11.58
N ALA A 138 -5.83 -10.11 -10.99
CA ALA A 138 -4.93 -9.26 -11.75
C ALA A 138 -4.42 -10.04 -12.97
N PRO A 139 -4.62 -9.54 -14.20
CA PRO A 139 -4.02 -10.22 -15.33
C PRO A 139 -2.52 -10.17 -15.12
N TRP A 140 -1.90 -11.31 -14.97
CA TRP A 140 -0.47 -11.42 -15.22
C TRP A 140 -0.19 -10.70 -16.53
N PRO A 141 0.85 -9.87 -16.60
CA PRO A 141 1.26 -9.33 -17.88
C PRO A 141 1.38 -10.50 -18.82
N SER A 142 0.47 -10.58 -19.77
CA SER A 142 0.57 -11.62 -20.78
C SER A 142 1.95 -11.44 -21.41
N SER A 143 2.77 -12.47 -21.37
CA SER A 143 4.11 -12.52 -21.95
C SER A 143 4.08 -12.47 -23.49
N SER A 144 3.11 -11.81 -24.04
CA SER A 144 2.96 -11.60 -25.45
C SER A 144 3.35 -10.18 -25.79
N ARG A 145 4.67 -9.94 -25.82
CA ARG A 145 5.37 -9.17 -26.85
C ARG A 145 6.86 -9.09 -26.52
N LEU A 146 7.56 -10.08 -26.97
CA LEU A 146 8.92 -9.87 -27.44
C LEU A 146 8.84 -9.20 -28.81
#